data_4361e93f0b0333df26d5847fab6582c5
#
_entry.id   4361e93f0b0333df26d5847fab6582c5
#
_cell.length_a   1.000
_cell.length_b   1.000
_cell.length_c   1.000
_cell.angle_alpha   90.00
_cell.angle_beta   90.00
_cell.angle_gamma   90.00
#
_symmetry.space_group_name_H-M   'P 1'
#
loop_
_entity.id
_entity.type
_entity.pdbx_description
1 polymer ?
#
loop_
_entity_poly.entity_id
_entity_poly.type
_entity_poly.pdbx_seq_one_letter_code
_entity_poly.pdbx_strand_id
1 'polypeptide(L)'
;MKTTLTALTVFVLVPLGAAVADEECNVPRDQWQPREAVMQMAEQNGWTVRDFEIDDGCYEIEVRDAAGREIDVKLDPATLRVVDMDHEDDDDRRGASDPTPAGTVAPPQNGLFGSGTPPRVQLN
;
A
#
# COMPACT_ATOMS: atom_id res chain seq x y z
N MET A 1 -65.90 26.78 12.38
CA MET A 1 -64.78 27.08 11.46
C MET A 1 -63.71 26.01 11.65
N LYS A 2 -63.63 25.08 10.68
CA LYS A 2 -62.67 23.98 10.73
C LYS A 2 -61.46 24.39 9.90
N THR A 3 -60.35 24.72 10.57
CA THR A 3 -59.06 24.98 9.94
C THR A 3 -58.34 23.65 9.76
N THR A 4 -58.32 23.16 8.55
CA THR A 4 -57.50 21.99 8.14
C THR A 4 -56.08 22.46 7.95
N LEU A 5 -55.19 22.06 8.85
CA LEU A 5 -53.76 22.26 8.75
C LEU A 5 -53.18 21.18 7.86
N THR A 6 -52.89 21.53 6.60
CA THR A 6 -52.23 20.62 5.67
C THR A 6 -50.71 20.69 5.97
N ALA A 7 -50.21 19.64 6.60
CA ALA A 7 -48.78 19.47 6.81
C ALA A 7 -48.12 19.09 5.49
N LEU A 8 -47.36 20.00 4.91
CA LEU A 8 -46.54 19.77 3.73
C LEU A 8 -45.23 19.09 4.17
N THR A 9 -45.18 17.78 4.02
CA THR A 9 -43.96 17.02 4.28
C THR A 9 -43.03 17.22 3.10
N VAL A 10 -42.02 18.09 3.27
CA VAL A 10 -40.93 18.23 2.30
C VAL A 10 -39.97 17.07 2.49
N PHE A 11 -40.02 16.12 1.59
CA PHE A 11 -39.07 15.01 1.51
C PHE A 11 -37.80 15.53 0.85
N VAL A 12 -36.81 15.88 1.68
CA VAL A 12 -35.48 16.23 1.19
C VAL A 12 -34.78 14.92 0.79
N LEU A 13 -34.75 14.64 -0.52
CA LEU A 13 -33.85 13.64 -1.08
C LEU A 13 -32.44 14.18 -0.94
N VAL A 14 -31.70 13.69 0.05
CA VAL A 14 -30.25 13.86 0.11
C VAL A 14 -29.65 12.87 -0.90
N PRO A 15 -28.99 13.32 -1.97
CA PRO A 15 -28.22 12.42 -2.77
C PRO A 15 -27.06 11.91 -1.93
N LEU A 16 -27.04 10.61 -1.62
CA LEU A 16 -25.81 9.92 -1.21
C LEU A 16 -24.87 9.92 -2.41
N GLY A 17 -24.21 11.05 -2.63
CA GLY A 17 -23.02 11.07 -3.45
C GLY A 17 -21.94 10.31 -2.68
N ALA A 18 -21.63 9.09 -3.08
CA ALA A 18 -20.38 8.48 -2.72
C ALA A 18 -19.28 9.34 -3.33
N ALA A 19 -18.76 10.29 -2.58
CA ALA A 19 -17.49 10.89 -2.89
C ALA A 19 -16.47 9.78 -2.71
N VAL A 20 -16.04 9.17 -3.78
CA VAL A 20 -14.77 8.47 -3.85
C VAL A 20 -13.73 9.57 -3.71
N ALA A 21 -13.30 9.81 -2.48
CA ALA A 21 -12.14 10.62 -2.23
C ALA A 21 -10.95 9.77 -2.64
N ASP A 22 -10.28 10.16 -3.72
CA ASP A 22 -8.95 9.67 -4.06
C ASP A 22 -7.87 10.21 -3.08
N GLU A 23 -8.29 10.88 -2.03
CA GLU A 23 -7.44 11.29 -0.92
C GLU A 23 -7.51 10.22 0.16
N GLU A 24 -6.42 9.54 0.38
CA GLU A 24 -6.31 8.48 1.38
C GLU A 24 -6.63 8.99 2.78
N CYS A 25 -6.32 10.27 3.07
CA CYS A 25 -6.65 10.94 4.30
C CYS A 25 -7.30 12.31 4.05
N ASN A 26 -8.55 12.45 4.44
CA ASN A 26 -9.28 13.72 4.35
C ASN A 26 -9.67 14.22 5.74
N VAL A 27 -8.67 14.68 6.50
CA VAL A 27 -8.84 15.16 7.86
C VAL A 27 -8.52 16.65 7.94
N PRO A 28 -9.41 17.50 8.52
CA PRO A 28 -9.09 18.89 8.81
C PRO A 28 -7.83 19.02 9.67
N ARG A 29 -6.97 19.97 9.36
CA ARG A 29 -5.68 20.14 10.06
C ARG A 29 -5.78 20.42 11.55
N ASP A 30 -6.88 20.99 12.00
CA ASP A 30 -7.17 21.23 13.42
C ASP A 30 -7.43 19.95 14.23
N GLN A 31 -7.66 18.82 13.54
CA GLN A 31 -7.85 17.51 14.15
C GLN A 31 -6.59 16.63 14.09
N TRP A 32 -5.51 17.12 13.50
CA TRP A 32 -4.30 16.36 13.35
C TRP A 32 -3.58 16.17 14.68
N GLN A 33 -3.14 14.97 14.94
CA GLN A 33 -2.31 14.66 16.09
C GLN A 33 -0.90 15.28 15.92
N PRO A 34 -0.27 15.71 17.01
CA PRO A 34 1.08 16.24 16.93
C PRO A 34 2.09 15.15 16.51
N ARG A 35 3.20 15.58 15.91
CA ARG A 35 4.29 14.69 15.50
C ARG A 35 4.78 13.76 16.61
N GLU A 36 4.79 14.27 17.85
CA GLU A 36 5.21 13.51 19.04
C GLU A 36 4.34 12.28 19.26
N ALA A 37 3.04 12.37 18.96
CA ALA A 37 2.12 11.24 19.06
C ALA A 37 2.46 10.15 18.02
N VAL A 38 2.88 10.56 16.82
CA VAL A 38 3.38 9.62 15.78
C VAL A 38 4.64 8.91 16.26
N MET A 39 5.59 9.65 16.85
CA MET A 39 6.82 9.06 17.39
C MET A 39 6.53 8.04 18.49
N GLN A 40 5.63 8.36 19.41
CA GLN A 40 5.23 7.43 20.47
C GLN A 40 4.56 6.17 19.93
N MET A 41 3.71 6.33 18.92
CA MET A 41 3.06 5.19 18.27
C MET A 41 4.07 4.30 17.57
N ALA A 42 5.04 4.87 16.88
CA ALA A 42 6.12 4.12 16.23
C ALA A 42 6.96 3.34 17.25
N GLU A 43 7.34 3.96 18.37
CA GLU A 43 8.07 3.29 19.46
C GLU A 43 7.28 2.11 20.05
N GLN A 44 5.96 2.26 20.22
CA GLN A 44 5.10 1.19 20.73
C GLN A 44 5.03 -0.01 19.76
N ASN A 45 5.21 0.24 18.47
CA ASN A 45 5.28 -0.80 17.45
C ASN A 45 6.71 -1.37 17.26
N GLY A 46 7.68 -0.88 17.99
CA GLY A 46 9.08 -1.29 17.86
C GLY A 46 9.75 -0.72 16.60
N TRP A 47 9.25 0.38 16.09
CA TRP A 47 9.74 1.05 14.90
C TRP A 47 10.65 2.23 15.25
N THR A 48 11.70 2.39 14.49
CA THR A 48 12.58 3.57 14.53
C THR A 48 12.24 4.45 13.35
N VAL A 49 11.69 5.65 13.58
CA VAL A 49 11.36 6.62 12.54
C VAL A 49 12.64 7.20 11.95
N ARG A 50 12.74 7.12 10.62
CA ARG A 50 13.86 7.62 9.82
C ARG A 50 13.51 8.95 9.17
N ASP A 51 12.33 9.03 8.61
CA ASP A 51 11.79 10.23 7.99
C ASP A 51 10.32 10.43 8.32
N PHE A 52 9.83 11.67 8.17
CA PHE A 52 8.46 12.05 8.46
C PHE A 52 8.02 13.13 7.48
N GLU A 53 7.05 12.82 6.68
CA GLU A 53 6.49 13.72 5.68
C GLU A 53 4.96 13.83 5.82
N ILE A 54 4.40 14.75 5.05
CA ILE A 54 2.95 14.89 4.86
C ILE A 54 2.70 14.77 3.37
N ASP A 55 2.00 13.71 3.00
CA ASP A 55 1.65 13.43 1.62
C ASP A 55 0.16 13.13 1.49
N ASP A 56 -0.50 13.75 0.49
CA ASP A 56 -1.93 13.59 0.18
C ASP A 56 -2.86 13.65 1.41
N GLY A 57 -2.57 14.55 2.34
CA GLY A 57 -3.36 14.73 3.56
C GLY A 57 -3.12 13.69 4.64
N CYS A 58 -2.22 12.74 4.42
CA CYS A 58 -1.77 11.73 5.37
C CYS A 58 -0.44 12.10 6.01
N TYR A 59 -0.12 11.50 7.16
CA TYR A 59 1.26 11.39 7.61
C TYR A 59 1.92 10.20 6.91
N GLU A 60 3.08 10.42 6.33
CA GLU A 60 3.93 9.38 5.78
C GLU A 60 5.19 9.30 6.63
N ILE A 61 5.51 8.10 7.10
CA ILE A 61 6.73 7.86 7.89
C ILE A 61 7.52 6.71 7.30
N GLU A 62 8.80 6.95 7.05
CA GLU A 62 9.76 5.89 6.80
C GLU A 62 10.27 5.36 8.14
N VAL A 63 10.10 4.09 8.38
CA VAL A 63 10.50 3.44 9.63
C VAL A 63 11.38 2.22 9.38
N ARG A 64 12.18 1.89 10.38
CA ARG A 64 12.90 0.62 10.43
C ARG A 64 12.35 -0.23 11.56
N ASP A 65 12.01 -1.47 11.27
CA ASP A 65 11.53 -2.43 12.28
C ASP A 65 12.67 -3.06 13.08
N ALA A 66 12.34 -3.90 14.06
CA ALA A 66 13.30 -4.60 14.90
C ALA A 66 14.20 -5.57 14.12
N ALA A 67 13.77 -6.02 12.94
CA ALA A 67 14.55 -6.88 12.04
C ALA A 67 15.46 -6.09 11.10
N GLY A 68 15.41 -4.75 11.15
CA GLY A 68 16.20 -3.86 10.31
C GLY A 68 15.60 -3.61 8.92
N ARG A 69 14.34 -4.01 8.67
CA ARG A 69 13.65 -3.79 7.40
C ARG A 69 13.12 -2.37 7.35
N GLU A 70 13.20 -1.75 6.18
CA GLU A 70 12.62 -0.44 5.91
C GLU A 70 11.17 -0.58 5.46
N ILE A 71 10.31 0.25 6.00
CA ILE A 71 8.86 0.21 5.79
C ILE A 71 8.36 1.64 5.65
N ASP A 72 7.61 1.89 4.59
CA ASP A 72 6.85 3.13 4.41
C ASP A 72 5.44 2.94 4.97
N VAL A 73 5.03 3.82 5.86
CA VAL A 73 3.76 3.72 6.56
C VAL A 73 2.98 5.01 6.40
N LYS A 74 1.80 4.93 5.79
CA LYS A 74 0.84 6.02 5.76
C LYS A 74 -0.14 5.93 6.92
N LEU A 75 -0.35 7.05 7.59
CA LEU A 75 -1.20 7.16 8.77
C LEU A 75 -2.28 8.22 8.57
N ASP A 76 -3.49 7.91 9.03
CA ASP A 76 -4.51 8.92 9.24
C ASP A 76 -4.05 9.92 10.32
N PRO A 77 -3.96 11.23 10.01
CA PRO A 77 -3.36 12.18 10.93
C PRO A 77 -4.19 12.47 12.20
N ALA A 78 -5.49 12.15 12.20
CA ALA A 78 -6.34 12.33 13.37
C ALA A 78 -6.29 11.14 14.32
N THR A 79 -6.26 9.92 13.79
CA THR A 79 -6.38 8.68 14.56
C THR A 79 -5.08 7.91 14.70
N LEU A 80 -4.07 8.26 13.91
CA LEU A 80 -2.79 7.55 13.75
C LEU A 80 -2.96 6.09 13.32
N ARG A 81 -4.10 5.77 12.73
CA ARG A 81 -4.34 4.45 12.17
C ARG A 81 -3.56 4.29 10.86
N VAL A 82 -2.93 3.15 10.67
CA VAL A 82 -2.28 2.80 9.42
C VAL A 82 -3.33 2.67 8.33
N VAL A 83 -3.20 3.44 7.26
CA VAL A 83 -4.05 3.40 6.06
C VAL A 83 -3.39 2.66 4.93
N ASP A 84 -2.06 2.73 4.85
CA ASP A 84 -1.25 1.97 3.91
C ASP A 84 0.11 1.61 4.50
N MET A 85 0.74 0.54 4.01
CA MET A 85 2.03 0.08 4.47
C MET A 85 2.75 -0.69 3.36
N ASP A 86 3.87 -0.15 2.90
CA ASP A 86 4.72 -0.77 1.90
C ASP A 86 6.07 -1.19 2.52
N HIS A 87 6.53 -2.38 2.15
CA HIS A 87 7.85 -2.87 2.52
C HIS A 87 8.77 -2.73 1.30
N GLU A 88 9.90 -2.07 1.45
CA GLU A 88 10.85 -1.89 0.34
C GLU A 88 11.33 -3.23 -0.25
N ASP A 89 11.38 -4.29 0.57
CA ASP A 89 11.76 -5.62 0.14
C ASP A 89 10.70 -6.35 -0.73
N ASP A 90 9.46 -5.84 -0.75
CA ASP A 90 8.36 -6.50 -1.49
C ASP A 90 8.30 -6.07 -2.97
N ASP A 91 8.95 -4.98 -3.35
CA ASP A 91 9.00 -4.53 -4.75
C ASP A 91 9.78 -5.50 -5.63
N ASP A 92 10.82 -6.14 -5.11
CA ASP A 92 11.56 -7.20 -5.81
C ASP A 92 10.73 -8.48 -6.01
N ARG A 93 9.67 -8.68 -5.22
CA ARG A 93 8.79 -9.85 -5.33
C ARG A 93 7.58 -9.61 -6.22
N ARG A 94 7.16 -8.37 -6.40
CA ARG A 94 6.07 -8.04 -7.34
C ARG A 94 6.51 -8.12 -8.80
N GLY A 95 7.81 -8.02 -9.08
CA GLY A 95 8.38 -8.25 -10.41
C GLY A 95 8.67 -9.73 -10.73
N ALA A 96 8.75 -10.57 -9.73
CA ALA A 96 8.74 -12.00 -9.89
C ALA A 96 7.27 -12.43 -10.01
N SER A 97 6.72 -12.38 -11.20
CA SER A 97 5.56 -13.19 -11.53
C SER A 97 5.75 -14.52 -10.84
N ASP A 98 4.78 -14.88 -9.97
CA ASP A 98 4.63 -16.17 -9.35
C ASP A 98 5.48 -17.22 -10.08
N PRO A 99 6.53 -17.79 -9.48
CA PRO A 99 7.23 -18.86 -10.16
C PRO A 99 6.16 -19.90 -10.37
N THR A 100 5.58 -19.91 -11.53
CA THR A 100 4.93 -21.10 -12.04
C THR A 100 5.90 -22.20 -11.62
N PRO A 101 5.52 -23.12 -10.72
CA PRO A 101 6.44 -24.13 -10.25
C PRO A 101 7.06 -24.67 -11.52
N ALA A 102 8.39 -24.64 -11.57
CA ALA A 102 9.11 -25.01 -12.79
C ALA A 102 8.50 -26.32 -13.23
N GLY A 103 7.36 -26.10 -13.94
CA GLY A 103 6.51 -27.20 -14.38
C GLY A 103 7.46 -27.93 -15.25
N THR A 104 7.69 -29.10 -15.03
CA THR A 104 7.90 -30.24 -15.88
C THR A 104 7.81 -29.99 -17.40
N VAL A 105 8.15 -28.80 -17.87
CA VAL A 105 8.46 -28.55 -19.27
C VAL A 105 9.93 -28.88 -19.41
N ALA A 106 10.17 -30.15 -19.78
CA ALA A 106 11.49 -30.54 -20.21
C ALA A 106 11.99 -29.52 -21.23
N PRO A 107 13.21 -28.99 -21.10
CA PRO A 107 13.77 -28.08 -22.10
C PRO A 107 13.70 -28.76 -23.47
N PRO A 108 13.38 -28.03 -24.54
CA PRO A 108 13.31 -28.61 -25.87
C PRO A 108 14.62 -29.30 -26.20
N GLN A 109 14.54 -30.53 -26.56
CA GLN A 109 15.73 -31.37 -26.77
C GLN A 109 16.65 -30.88 -27.92
N ASN A 110 16.23 -29.86 -28.65
CA ASN A 110 16.94 -29.22 -29.73
C ASN A 110 17.48 -27.82 -29.40
N GLY A 111 17.46 -27.43 -28.11
CA GLY A 111 18.00 -26.14 -27.69
C GLY A 111 19.53 -26.14 -27.67
N LEU A 112 20.09 -24.94 -27.67
CA LEU A 112 21.54 -24.67 -27.63
C LEU A 112 22.26 -25.35 -26.45
N PHE A 113 21.49 -25.80 -25.46
CA PHE A 113 21.95 -26.46 -24.25
C PHE A 113 21.46 -27.92 -24.14
N GLY A 114 20.95 -28.48 -25.25
CA GLY A 114 20.68 -29.90 -25.31
C GLY A 114 22.00 -30.67 -25.14
N SER A 115 21.94 -31.82 -24.51
CA SER A 115 23.09 -32.74 -24.30
C SER A 115 23.60 -33.31 -25.63
N GLY A 116 23.75 -32.44 -26.63
CA GLY A 116 24.44 -32.79 -27.87
C GLY A 116 25.94 -32.83 -27.63
N THR A 117 26.57 -33.88 -28.11
CA THR A 117 28.00 -34.01 -28.16
C THR A 117 28.61 -32.76 -28.77
N PRO A 118 29.57 -32.07 -28.13
CA PRO A 118 30.19 -30.91 -28.73
C PRO A 118 30.83 -31.25 -30.05
N PRO A 119 30.76 -30.38 -31.06
CA PRO A 119 31.38 -30.64 -32.35
C PRO A 119 32.89 -30.82 -32.17
N ARG A 120 33.42 -31.91 -32.69
CA ARG A 120 34.86 -32.14 -32.72
C ARG A 120 35.46 -31.16 -33.72
N VAL A 121 36.27 -30.24 -33.23
CA VAL A 121 37.12 -29.43 -34.10
C VAL A 121 38.22 -30.33 -34.62
N GLN A 122 38.16 -30.66 -35.92
CA GLN A 122 39.28 -31.26 -36.58
C GLN A 122 40.23 -30.12 -36.99
N LEU A 123 41.35 -30.05 -36.33
CA LEU A 123 42.49 -29.24 -36.78
C LEU A 123 43.21 -30.02 -37.86
N ASN A 124 43.18 -29.47 -39.05
CA ASN A 124 44.06 -29.88 -40.13
C ASN A 124 45.42 -29.21 -40.00
#